data_e77b85099cd57814574004cfc34c3de8
#
_entry.id   e77b85099cd57814574004cfc34c3de8
#
_cell.length_a   1.000
_cell.length_b   1.000
_cell.length_c   1.000
_cell.angle_alpha   90.00
_cell.angle_beta   90.00
_cell.angle_gamma   90.00
#
_symmetry.space_group_name_H-M   'P 1'
#
loop_
_entity.id
_entity.type
_entity.pdbx_description
1 polymer ?
#
loop_
_entity_poly.entity_id
_entity_poly.type
_entity_poly.pdbx_seq_one_letter_code
_entity_poly.pdbx_strand_id
1 'polypeptide(L)'
;PMVRRMKRLVSVVCVLALCTGMSMNVHATAIDDAKKKGQELENQKNAAQSQKQSLTDQINSIVSEMQKTQDKMTAKEEEIDQKEEELTQAKIDENDQYESMKKRIVFMYENGNAQWLETLLSSKDITDFLNKAEYVSEMSSYDRDMLTEFQNVVKKVEKQEAALKKEYSELSDLQTQLNDQKDEVQKVLD
;
A
#
# COMPACT_ATOMS: atom_id res chain seq x y z
N PRO A 1 -4.28 -9.51 -29.09
CA PRO A 1 -4.16 -8.23 -29.78
C PRO A 1 -2.78 -7.59 -29.64
N MET A 2 -2.08 -7.76 -28.51
CA MET A 2 -0.73 -7.19 -28.26
C MET A 2 0.36 -7.69 -29.22
N VAL A 3 0.40 -8.98 -29.50
CA VAL A 3 1.40 -9.62 -30.39
C VAL A 3 1.32 -9.09 -31.82
N ARG A 4 0.13 -8.69 -32.29
CA ARG A 4 -0.07 -8.12 -33.65
C ARG A 4 0.41 -6.66 -33.75
N ARG A 5 0.41 -5.88 -32.67
CA ARG A 5 0.93 -4.51 -32.63
C ARG A 5 2.46 -4.50 -32.61
N MET A 6 3.06 -5.40 -31.87
CA MET A 6 4.52 -5.59 -31.82
C MET A 6 5.11 -5.98 -33.17
N LYS A 7 4.43 -6.83 -33.96
CA LYS A 7 4.87 -7.19 -35.32
C LYS A 7 4.80 -6.01 -36.30
N ARG A 8 3.90 -5.04 -36.11
CA ARG A 8 3.78 -3.86 -36.97
C ARG A 8 4.84 -2.79 -36.69
N LEU A 9 5.29 -2.63 -35.44
CA LEU A 9 6.33 -1.67 -35.07
C LEU A 9 7.72 -2.12 -35.56
N VAL A 10 8.04 -3.40 -35.49
CA VAL A 10 9.28 -3.95 -36.06
C VAL A 10 9.31 -3.82 -37.58
N SER A 11 8.18 -3.87 -38.27
CA SER A 11 8.08 -3.73 -39.72
C SER A 11 8.30 -2.30 -40.21
N VAL A 12 7.87 -1.29 -39.42
CA VAL A 12 7.98 0.13 -39.81
C VAL A 12 9.42 0.65 -39.70
N VAL A 13 10.19 0.20 -38.73
CA VAL A 13 11.62 0.58 -38.58
C VAL A 13 12.49 -0.02 -39.66
N CYS A 14 12.16 -1.18 -40.22
CA CYS A 14 12.90 -1.78 -41.34
C CYS A 14 12.62 -1.13 -42.70
N VAL A 15 11.46 -0.49 -42.88
CA VAL A 15 11.09 0.12 -44.19
C VAL A 15 11.68 1.51 -44.38
N LEU A 16 11.97 2.27 -43.35
CA LEU A 16 12.55 3.64 -43.45
C LEU A 16 14.05 3.65 -43.74
N ALA A 17 14.76 2.53 -43.63
CA ALA A 17 16.21 2.43 -43.92
C ALA A 17 16.53 2.13 -45.41
N LEU A 18 15.51 1.92 -46.26
CA LEU A 18 15.72 1.40 -47.64
C LEU A 18 15.62 2.46 -48.76
N CYS A 19 15.41 3.72 -48.47
CA CYS A 19 15.13 4.73 -49.52
C CYS A 19 16.15 5.87 -49.69
N THR A 20 17.46 5.64 -49.54
CA THR A 20 18.42 6.65 -50.03
C THR A 20 19.62 5.99 -50.70
N GLY A 21 19.70 6.20 -52.01
CA GLY A 21 20.95 6.25 -52.75
C GLY A 21 21.26 5.16 -53.78
N MET A 22 20.69 5.25 -54.98
CA MET A 22 21.28 4.66 -56.17
C MET A 22 22.18 5.67 -56.87
N SER A 23 23.48 5.36 -57.00
CA SER A 23 24.30 5.79 -58.13
C SER A 23 25.39 4.76 -58.39
N MET A 24 25.43 4.36 -59.66
CA MET A 24 26.22 3.25 -60.22
C MET A 24 27.70 3.65 -60.39
N ASN A 25 28.61 2.74 -60.01
CA ASN A 25 29.84 2.50 -60.74
C ASN A 25 30.28 1.03 -60.59
N VAL A 26 30.60 0.39 -61.70
CA VAL A 26 30.55 -1.03 -61.94
C VAL A 26 31.97 -1.65 -61.88
N HIS A 27 32.03 -2.88 -61.35
CA HIS A 27 32.98 -3.98 -61.46
C HIS A 27 34.20 -4.00 -60.53
N ALA A 28 34.23 -4.87 -59.70
CA ALA A 28 35.14 -5.31 -58.66
C ALA A 28 34.74 -4.82 -57.22
N THR A 29 34.10 -3.66 -57.05
CA THR A 29 33.56 -3.13 -55.80
C THR A 29 32.22 -3.77 -55.36
N ALA A 30 31.45 -4.30 -56.32
CA ALA A 30 30.10 -4.80 -56.02
C ALA A 30 30.10 -6.03 -55.07
N ILE A 31 31.10 -6.87 -55.14
CA ILE A 31 31.23 -8.06 -54.26
C ILE A 31 31.73 -7.65 -52.87
N ASP A 32 32.64 -6.68 -52.82
CA ASP A 32 33.17 -6.14 -51.55
C ASP A 32 32.13 -5.27 -50.83
N ASP A 33 31.35 -4.48 -51.59
CA ASP A 33 30.23 -3.70 -51.04
C ASP A 33 29.07 -4.60 -50.57
N ALA A 34 28.77 -5.70 -51.30
CA ALA A 34 27.81 -6.67 -50.88
C ALA A 34 28.24 -7.41 -49.59
N LYS A 35 29.55 -7.70 -49.49
CA LYS A 35 30.13 -8.31 -48.29
C LYS A 35 30.10 -7.38 -47.07
N LYS A 36 30.46 -6.09 -47.28
CA LYS A 36 30.38 -5.06 -46.24
C LYS A 36 28.94 -4.82 -45.80
N LYS A 37 27.99 -4.70 -46.73
CA LYS A 37 26.56 -4.60 -46.42
C LYS A 37 26.03 -5.85 -45.67
N GLY A 38 26.49 -7.04 -46.07
CA GLY A 38 26.15 -8.30 -45.37
C GLY A 38 26.64 -8.30 -43.91
N GLN A 39 27.88 -7.85 -43.68
CA GLN A 39 28.45 -7.73 -42.35
C GLN A 39 27.75 -6.65 -41.53
N GLU A 40 27.41 -5.52 -42.12
CA GLU A 40 26.69 -4.44 -41.45
C GLU A 40 25.28 -4.84 -41.07
N LEU A 41 24.56 -5.54 -41.96
CA LEU A 41 23.25 -6.11 -41.68
C LEU A 41 23.30 -7.18 -40.56
N GLU A 42 24.35 -8.01 -40.55
CA GLU A 42 24.55 -9.00 -39.50
C GLU A 42 24.87 -8.34 -38.15
N ASN A 43 25.68 -7.30 -38.13
CA ASN A 43 25.95 -6.49 -36.94
C ASN A 43 24.69 -5.77 -36.45
N GLN A 44 23.90 -5.19 -37.35
CA GLN A 44 22.61 -4.57 -37.00
C GLN A 44 21.62 -5.58 -36.46
N LYS A 45 21.54 -6.77 -37.05
CA LYS A 45 20.71 -7.88 -36.54
C LYS A 45 21.13 -8.30 -35.15
N ASN A 46 22.44 -8.50 -34.92
CA ASN A 46 22.98 -8.88 -33.65
C ASN A 46 22.75 -7.80 -32.57
N ALA A 47 22.93 -6.52 -32.92
CA ALA A 47 22.63 -5.39 -32.05
C ALA A 47 21.13 -5.33 -31.69
N ALA A 48 20.26 -5.46 -32.69
CA ALA A 48 18.81 -5.48 -32.45
C ALA A 48 18.36 -6.69 -31.60
N GLN A 49 18.98 -7.84 -31.78
CA GLN A 49 18.72 -9.03 -30.99
C GLN A 49 19.18 -8.87 -29.55
N SER A 50 20.35 -8.25 -29.34
CA SER A 50 20.85 -7.91 -27.99
C SER A 50 19.96 -6.88 -27.28
N GLN A 51 19.51 -5.84 -28.01
CA GLN A 51 18.53 -4.89 -27.47
C GLN A 51 17.23 -5.56 -27.06
N LYS A 52 16.68 -6.40 -27.96
CA LYS A 52 15.45 -7.16 -27.67
C LYS A 52 15.61 -8.00 -26.41
N GLN A 53 16.75 -8.70 -26.26
CA GLN A 53 17.01 -9.51 -25.08
C GLN A 53 17.08 -8.65 -23.83
N SER A 54 17.80 -7.53 -23.86
CA SER A 54 17.93 -6.60 -22.73
C SER A 54 16.56 -6.03 -22.29
N LEU A 55 15.72 -5.61 -23.26
CA LEU A 55 14.38 -5.13 -22.97
C LEU A 55 13.48 -6.23 -22.40
N THR A 56 13.60 -7.45 -22.91
CA THR A 56 12.86 -8.59 -22.39
C THR A 56 13.26 -8.89 -20.94
N ASP A 57 14.56 -8.86 -20.64
CA ASP A 57 15.07 -9.09 -19.29
C ASP A 57 14.62 -7.98 -18.32
N GLN A 58 14.62 -6.73 -18.77
CA GLN A 58 14.09 -5.61 -17.97
C GLN A 58 12.61 -5.78 -17.67
N ILE A 59 11.79 -6.10 -18.67
CA ILE A 59 10.34 -6.33 -18.48
C ILE A 59 10.12 -7.50 -17.51
N ASN A 60 10.85 -8.60 -17.67
CA ASN A 60 10.72 -9.75 -16.77
C ASN A 60 11.09 -9.40 -15.32
N SER A 61 12.13 -8.57 -15.14
CA SER A 61 12.52 -8.08 -13.81
C SER A 61 11.42 -7.24 -13.18
N ILE A 62 10.88 -6.25 -13.91
CA ILE A 62 9.81 -5.38 -13.41
C ILE A 62 8.54 -6.19 -13.12
N VAL A 63 8.16 -7.13 -13.99
CA VAL A 63 7.00 -8.02 -13.77
C VAL A 63 7.18 -8.88 -12.52
N SER A 64 8.39 -9.38 -12.28
CA SER A 64 8.70 -10.12 -11.06
C SER A 64 8.56 -9.26 -9.80
N GLU A 65 9.00 -7.99 -9.87
CA GLU A 65 8.83 -7.04 -8.76
C GLU A 65 7.36 -6.66 -8.55
N MET A 66 6.61 -6.48 -9.64
CA MET A 66 5.15 -6.25 -9.56
C MET A 66 4.45 -7.39 -8.84
N GLN A 67 4.82 -8.64 -9.13
CA GLN A 67 4.24 -9.80 -8.44
C GLN A 67 4.55 -9.75 -6.94
N LYS A 68 5.79 -9.45 -6.56
CA LYS A 68 6.16 -9.29 -5.14
C LYS A 68 5.41 -8.16 -4.46
N THR A 69 5.19 -7.05 -5.16
CA THR A 69 4.40 -5.93 -4.63
C THR A 69 2.95 -6.35 -4.43
N GLN A 70 2.37 -7.07 -5.41
CA GLN A 70 1.01 -7.60 -5.31
C GLN A 70 0.85 -8.58 -4.14
N ASP A 71 1.83 -9.48 -3.96
CA ASP A 71 1.81 -10.44 -2.84
C ASP A 71 1.88 -9.72 -1.49
N LYS A 72 2.70 -8.66 -1.39
CA LYS A 72 2.75 -7.81 -0.19
C LYS A 72 1.44 -7.07 0.06
N MET A 73 0.78 -6.60 -0.99
CA MET A 73 -0.53 -5.95 -0.86
C MET A 73 -1.57 -6.91 -0.32
N THR A 74 -1.65 -8.12 -0.87
CA THR A 74 -2.57 -9.16 -0.40
C THR A 74 -2.33 -9.50 1.07
N ALA A 75 -1.06 -9.71 1.46
CA ALA A 75 -0.71 -9.97 2.85
C ALA A 75 -1.06 -8.79 3.78
N LYS A 76 -0.89 -7.56 3.31
CA LYS A 76 -1.25 -6.35 4.06
C LYS A 76 -2.76 -6.20 4.21
N GLU A 77 -3.54 -6.51 3.18
CA GLU A 77 -5.00 -6.53 3.23
C GLU A 77 -5.51 -7.54 4.28
N GLU A 78 -4.97 -8.76 4.28
CA GLU A 78 -5.30 -9.78 5.29
C GLU A 78 -4.94 -9.32 6.72
N GLU A 79 -3.80 -8.64 6.90
CA GLU A 79 -3.39 -8.08 8.18
C GLU A 79 -4.33 -6.96 8.65
N ILE A 80 -4.78 -6.11 7.73
CA ILE A 80 -5.74 -5.04 7.99
C ILE A 80 -7.08 -5.64 8.43
N ASP A 81 -7.60 -6.63 7.70
CA ASP A 81 -8.88 -7.29 8.03
C ASP A 81 -8.86 -7.87 9.45
N GLN A 82 -7.77 -8.56 9.82
CA GLN A 82 -7.60 -9.09 11.18
C GLN A 82 -7.56 -7.99 12.24
N LYS A 83 -6.81 -6.91 12.01
CA LYS A 83 -6.73 -5.78 12.93
C LYS A 83 -8.05 -5.01 13.05
N GLU A 84 -8.84 -4.94 11.98
CA GLU A 84 -10.19 -4.35 12.03
C GLU A 84 -11.14 -5.17 12.90
N GLU A 85 -11.10 -6.50 12.78
CA GLU A 85 -11.89 -7.38 13.62
C GLU A 85 -11.49 -7.27 15.10
N GLU A 86 -10.18 -7.29 15.39
CA GLU A 86 -9.65 -7.11 16.75
C GLU A 86 -10.03 -5.74 17.33
N LEU A 87 -9.94 -4.67 16.55
CA LEU A 87 -10.32 -3.33 16.98
C LEU A 87 -11.82 -3.23 17.23
N THR A 88 -12.64 -3.84 16.40
CA THR A 88 -14.10 -3.87 16.56
C THR A 88 -14.46 -4.55 17.87
N GLN A 89 -13.86 -5.71 18.17
CA GLN A 89 -14.08 -6.41 19.44
C GLN A 89 -13.59 -5.59 20.63
N ALA A 90 -12.41 -4.98 20.52
CA ALA A 90 -11.85 -4.14 21.58
C ALA A 90 -12.75 -2.93 21.90
N LYS A 91 -13.39 -2.32 20.90
CA LYS A 91 -14.35 -1.23 21.10
C LYS A 91 -15.66 -1.69 21.76
N ILE A 92 -16.13 -2.88 21.44
CA ILE A 92 -17.29 -3.48 22.10
C ILE A 92 -16.95 -3.70 23.58
N ASP A 93 -15.82 -4.33 23.87
CA ASP A 93 -15.38 -4.61 25.23
C ASP A 93 -15.15 -3.31 26.04
N GLU A 94 -14.57 -2.29 25.41
CA GLU A 94 -14.40 -0.96 26.00
C GLU A 94 -15.75 -0.32 26.37
N ASN A 95 -16.71 -0.35 25.46
CA ASN A 95 -18.05 0.19 25.71
C ASN A 95 -18.79 -0.58 26.82
N ASP A 96 -18.72 -1.90 26.82
CA ASP A 96 -19.35 -2.75 27.85
C ASP A 96 -18.72 -2.49 29.21
N GLN A 97 -17.41 -2.32 29.28
CA GLN A 97 -16.71 -1.96 30.51
C GLN A 97 -17.10 -0.55 31.00
N TYR A 98 -17.23 0.42 30.07
CA TYR A 98 -17.71 1.76 30.38
C TYR A 98 -19.11 1.77 30.98
N GLU A 99 -20.06 1.08 30.35
CA GLU A 99 -21.43 1.00 30.84
C GLU A 99 -21.52 0.25 32.19
N SER A 100 -20.72 -0.80 32.38
CA SER A 100 -20.63 -1.53 33.64
C SER A 100 -20.07 -0.65 34.75
N MET A 101 -19.07 0.15 34.47
CA MET A 101 -18.46 1.09 35.42
C MET A 101 -19.43 2.22 35.79
N LYS A 102 -20.16 2.78 34.86
CA LYS A 102 -21.20 3.76 35.16
C LYS A 102 -22.28 3.21 36.10
N LYS A 103 -22.77 2.01 35.78
CA LYS A 103 -23.76 1.33 36.64
C LYS A 103 -23.24 1.10 38.05
N ARG A 104 -21.98 0.68 38.19
CA ARG A 104 -21.34 0.47 39.47
C ARG A 104 -21.22 1.76 40.26
N ILE A 105 -20.74 2.84 39.63
CA ILE A 105 -20.60 4.15 40.27
C ILE A 105 -21.97 4.68 40.73
N VAL A 106 -23.00 4.56 39.92
CA VAL A 106 -24.37 4.93 40.30
C VAL A 106 -24.79 4.13 41.54
N PHE A 107 -24.69 2.79 41.47
CA PHE A 107 -25.11 1.92 42.60
C PHE A 107 -24.37 2.22 43.90
N MET A 108 -23.07 2.50 43.83
CA MET A 108 -22.26 2.74 45.04
C MET A 108 -22.49 4.12 45.67
N TYR A 109 -22.83 5.14 44.87
CA TYR A 109 -22.84 6.52 45.32
C TYR A 109 -24.21 7.24 45.22
N GLU A 110 -25.25 6.62 44.63
CA GLU A 110 -26.57 7.23 44.43
C GLU A 110 -27.29 7.59 45.74
N ASN A 111 -26.99 6.89 46.86
CA ASN A 111 -27.57 7.14 48.16
C ASN A 111 -26.80 8.17 48.99
N GLY A 112 -25.70 8.74 48.42
CA GLY A 112 -24.90 9.77 49.04
C GLY A 112 -25.22 11.18 48.50
N ASN A 113 -24.76 12.21 49.18
CA ASN A 113 -24.86 13.58 48.70
C ASN A 113 -23.73 13.85 47.65
N ALA A 114 -23.76 13.09 46.57
CA ALA A 114 -22.70 13.07 45.54
C ALA A 114 -23.06 13.99 44.38
N GLN A 115 -22.94 15.30 44.55
CA GLN A 115 -23.15 16.29 43.46
C GLN A 115 -22.22 16.05 42.27
N TRP A 116 -21.02 15.49 42.51
CA TRP A 116 -20.08 15.12 41.45
C TRP A 116 -20.61 13.96 40.57
N LEU A 117 -21.53 13.12 41.08
CA LEU A 117 -22.07 12.01 40.32
C LEU A 117 -22.83 12.47 39.08
N GLU A 118 -23.67 13.49 39.20
CA GLU A 118 -24.39 14.08 38.05
C GLU A 118 -23.41 14.64 37.02
N THR A 119 -22.38 15.34 37.49
CA THR A 119 -21.33 15.89 36.61
C THR A 119 -20.58 14.79 35.86
N LEU A 120 -20.29 13.67 36.54
CA LEU A 120 -19.59 12.55 35.95
C LEU A 120 -20.47 11.80 34.91
N LEU A 121 -21.74 11.58 35.24
CA LEU A 121 -22.69 10.90 34.36
C LEU A 121 -23.13 11.72 33.16
N SER A 122 -22.98 13.05 33.24
CA SER A 122 -23.22 13.96 32.11
C SER A 122 -22.05 14.04 31.12
N SER A 123 -21.06 13.15 31.23
CA SER A 123 -19.92 13.09 30.33
C SER A 123 -20.35 12.78 28.90
N LYS A 124 -19.71 13.46 27.94
CA LYS A 124 -20.04 13.36 26.52
C LYS A 124 -19.55 12.04 25.91
N ASP A 125 -18.43 11.57 26.40
CA ASP A 125 -17.75 10.36 25.94
C ASP A 125 -16.90 9.75 27.05
N ILE A 126 -16.27 8.63 26.74
CA ILE A 126 -15.43 7.86 27.66
C ILE A 126 -14.25 8.70 28.17
N THR A 127 -13.62 9.46 27.30
CA THR A 127 -12.46 10.30 27.65
C THR A 127 -12.86 11.43 28.62
N ASP A 128 -13.98 12.10 28.36
CA ASP A 128 -14.54 13.14 29.25
C ASP A 128 -14.92 12.53 30.62
N PHE A 129 -15.51 11.34 30.62
CA PHE A 129 -15.83 10.58 31.84
C PHE A 129 -14.59 10.30 32.68
N LEU A 130 -13.53 9.76 32.07
CA LEU A 130 -12.29 9.44 32.76
C LEU A 130 -11.60 10.69 33.31
N ASN A 131 -11.55 11.75 32.53
CA ASN A 131 -10.98 13.02 32.95
C ASN A 131 -11.74 13.61 34.16
N LYS A 132 -13.05 13.58 34.16
CA LYS A 132 -13.86 14.05 35.31
C LYS A 132 -13.68 13.16 36.52
N ALA A 133 -13.62 11.82 36.32
CA ALA A 133 -13.44 10.85 37.39
C ALA A 133 -12.12 11.02 38.16
N GLU A 134 -11.07 11.49 37.49
CA GLU A 134 -9.76 11.74 38.09
C GLU A 134 -9.83 12.77 39.23
N TYR A 135 -10.74 13.73 39.15
CA TYR A 135 -10.91 14.82 40.13
C TYR A 135 -11.89 14.49 41.25
N VAL A 136 -12.52 13.31 41.25
CA VAL A 136 -13.47 12.89 42.30
C VAL A 136 -12.71 12.37 43.51
N SER A 137 -12.62 13.16 44.57
CA SER A 137 -11.89 12.79 45.81
C SER A 137 -12.61 11.75 46.66
N GLU A 138 -13.96 11.70 46.59
CA GLU A 138 -14.83 10.85 47.39
C GLU A 138 -14.89 9.39 46.90
N MET A 139 -14.29 9.12 45.76
CA MET A 139 -14.28 7.77 45.17
C MET A 139 -13.39 6.83 45.96
N SER A 140 -13.84 5.58 46.17
CA SER A 140 -13.06 4.56 46.86
C SER A 140 -11.76 4.23 46.10
N SER A 141 -10.74 3.71 46.81
CA SER A 141 -9.50 3.27 46.20
C SER A 141 -9.76 2.16 45.18
N TYR A 142 -10.65 1.25 45.45
CA TYR A 142 -11.03 0.18 44.53
C TYR A 142 -11.62 0.70 43.22
N ASP A 143 -12.56 1.66 43.29
CA ASP A 143 -13.18 2.22 42.11
C ASP A 143 -12.15 3.07 41.31
N ARG A 144 -11.20 3.70 41.98
CA ARG A 144 -10.10 4.43 41.36
C ARG A 144 -9.12 3.50 40.63
N ASP A 145 -8.83 2.34 41.22
CA ASP A 145 -8.00 1.32 40.57
C ASP A 145 -8.67 0.78 39.29
N MET A 146 -10.00 0.51 39.36
CA MET A 146 -10.80 0.11 38.20
C MET A 146 -10.81 1.18 37.10
N LEU A 147 -10.89 2.47 37.46
CA LEU A 147 -10.81 3.57 36.49
C LEU A 147 -9.43 3.63 35.82
N THR A 148 -8.37 3.36 36.59
CA THR A 148 -7.01 3.30 36.05
C THR A 148 -6.83 2.14 35.07
N GLU A 149 -7.37 0.98 35.39
CA GLU A 149 -7.39 -0.17 34.48
C GLU A 149 -8.17 0.15 33.21
N PHE A 150 -9.31 0.81 33.34
CA PHE A 150 -10.12 1.23 32.21
C PHE A 150 -9.41 2.26 31.33
N GLN A 151 -8.68 3.23 31.92
CA GLN A 151 -7.81 4.14 31.16
C GLN A 151 -6.79 3.39 30.30
N ASN A 152 -6.25 2.29 30.81
CA ASN A 152 -5.33 1.46 30.05
C ASN A 152 -5.99 0.75 28.88
N VAL A 153 -7.26 0.31 29.04
CA VAL A 153 -8.06 -0.25 27.93
C VAL A 153 -8.29 0.80 26.85
N VAL A 154 -8.73 2.00 27.21
CA VAL A 154 -8.92 3.12 26.26
C VAL A 154 -7.63 3.43 25.49
N LYS A 155 -6.50 3.57 26.18
CA LYS A 155 -5.20 3.80 25.56
C LYS A 155 -4.79 2.66 24.63
N LYS A 156 -5.17 1.41 24.94
CA LYS A 156 -4.90 0.27 24.05
C LYS A 156 -5.72 0.37 22.77
N VAL A 157 -7.01 0.70 22.87
CA VAL A 157 -7.89 0.91 21.70
C VAL A 157 -7.37 2.03 20.82
N GLU A 158 -7.00 3.18 21.41
CA GLU A 158 -6.39 4.31 20.67
C GLU A 158 -5.12 3.89 19.90
N LYS A 159 -4.26 3.07 20.54
CA LYS A 159 -3.06 2.54 19.87
C LYS A 159 -3.40 1.58 18.73
N GLN A 160 -4.42 0.75 18.88
CA GLN A 160 -4.90 -0.14 17.81
C GLN A 160 -5.44 0.67 16.63
N GLU A 161 -6.22 1.73 16.89
CA GLU A 161 -6.69 2.64 15.84
C GLU A 161 -5.55 3.33 15.10
N ALA A 162 -4.56 3.84 15.83
CA ALA A 162 -3.39 4.47 15.24
C ALA A 162 -2.55 3.48 14.41
N ALA A 163 -2.40 2.24 14.89
CA ALA A 163 -1.72 1.19 14.17
C ALA A 163 -2.46 0.83 12.87
N LEU A 164 -3.77 0.66 12.93
CA LEU A 164 -4.60 0.36 11.75
C LEU A 164 -4.52 1.49 10.71
N LYS A 165 -4.57 2.74 11.13
CA LYS A 165 -4.38 3.89 10.23
C LYS A 165 -3.02 3.85 9.52
N LYS A 166 -1.97 3.42 10.21
CA LYS A 166 -0.64 3.24 9.63
C LYS A 166 -0.63 2.11 8.58
N GLU A 167 -1.31 0.98 8.85
CA GLU A 167 -1.42 -0.12 7.88
C GLU A 167 -2.11 0.33 6.59
N TYR A 168 -3.18 1.11 6.68
CA TYR A 168 -3.83 1.69 5.50
C TYR A 168 -2.92 2.63 4.70
N SER A 169 -2.08 3.42 5.40
CA SER A 169 -1.09 4.26 4.73
C SER A 169 -0.06 3.42 3.98
N GLU A 170 0.44 2.35 4.58
CA GLU A 170 1.39 1.42 3.96
C GLU A 170 0.77 0.70 2.75
N LEU A 171 -0.51 0.30 2.84
CA LEU A 171 -1.23 -0.28 1.70
C LEU A 171 -1.37 0.73 0.54
N SER A 172 -1.67 1.99 0.84
CA SER A 172 -1.73 3.07 -0.15
C SER A 172 -0.38 3.29 -0.84
N ASP A 173 0.72 3.22 -0.09
CA ASP A 173 2.08 3.34 -0.63
C ASP A 173 2.42 2.17 -1.57
N LEU A 174 2.04 0.95 -1.20
CA LEU A 174 2.20 -0.23 -2.05
C LEU A 174 1.38 -0.12 -3.34
N GLN A 175 0.15 0.41 -3.26
CA GLN A 175 -0.69 0.67 -4.45
C GLN A 175 -0.04 1.69 -5.39
N THR A 176 0.56 2.74 -4.84
CA THR A 176 1.29 3.74 -5.61
C THR A 176 2.51 3.09 -6.27
N GLN A 177 3.29 2.31 -5.53
CA GLN A 177 4.44 1.58 -6.06
C GLN A 177 4.05 0.64 -7.21
N LEU A 178 2.93 -0.08 -7.09
CA LEU A 178 2.44 -0.96 -8.15
C LEU A 178 2.05 -0.18 -9.40
N ASN A 179 1.44 0.99 -9.25
CA ASN A 179 1.11 1.85 -10.39
C ASN A 179 2.36 2.40 -11.09
N ASP A 180 3.36 2.84 -10.31
CA ASP A 180 4.65 3.30 -10.85
C ASP A 180 5.37 2.20 -11.63
N GLN A 181 5.36 0.96 -11.11
CA GLN A 181 5.91 -0.21 -11.79
C GLN A 181 5.17 -0.53 -13.10
N LYS A 182 3.84 -0.37 -13.15
CA LYS A 182 3.05 -0.50 -14.39
C LYS A 182 3.43 0.53 -15.43
N ASP A 183 3.60 1.79 -14.99
CA ASP A 183 4.02 2.89 -15.87
C ASP A 183 5.44 2.67 -16.40
N GLU A 184 6.34 2.10 -15.59
CA GLU A 184 7.69 1.74 -16.01
C GLU A 184 7.68 0.67 -17.10
N VAL A 185 6.86 -0.38 -16.95
CA VAL A 185 6.67 -1.39 -18.02
C VAL A 185 6.16 -0.73 -19.30
N GLN A 186 5.21 0.19 -19.19
CA GLN A 186 4.67 0.87 -20.36
C GLN A 186 5.75 1.68 -21.08
N LYS A 187 6.60 2.41 -20.35
CA LYS A 187 7.73 3.17 -20.94
C LYS A 187 8.76 2.31 -21.62
N VAL A 188 8.97 1.08 -21.18
CA VAL A 188 9.88 0.12 -21.83
C VAL A 188 9.26 -0.44 -23.11
N LEU A 189 7.92 -0.46 -23.20
CA LEU A 189 7.19 -0.99 -24.35
C LEU A 189 6.99 0.05 -25.48
N ASP A 190 7.05 1.34 -25.17
CA ASP A 190 6.90 2.47 -26.10
C ASP A 190 8.25 2.83 -26.76
#